data_24adbb40dbb5b2317c9b848540254468
#
_entry.id   24adbb40dbb5b2317c9b848540254468
#
_cell.length_a   1.000
_cell.length_b   1.000
_cell.length_c   1.000
_cell.angle_alpha   90.00
_cell.angle_beta   90.00
_cell.angle_gamma   90.00
#
_symmetry.space_group_name_H-M   'P 1'
#
loop_
_entity.id
_entity.type
_entity.pdbx_description
1 polymer ?
#
loop_
_entity_poly.entity_id
_entity_poly.type
_entity_poly.pdbx_seq_one_letter_code
_entity_poly.pdbx_strand_id
1 'polypeptide(L)'
;FMAKHARGLICLAMSEKKCAALDLNQMVSDNKSGHGTGFTVSIEAASGITTGISAADRARTVAVASKARAKARDIVSPGHIFPVKALPGGVLSRAGHTEGSTDLCRLAGLTESAVICEVMNEDGTMARKKGLIEFSKKHSLKIGTIADLINYRIINEHTVEKIEQKIVNTEFGKFSLILYKDSITGETHVVFKKGKISKSKPVLVRVQQTNVMHDLLKIDEFGSRWSLGDAMKKINKAGSGLIILIDGGHSKDNIPEEIKLLKKPYKQSSQVGIDVRRIGAGSQILRDL
;
A
#
# COMPACT_ATOMS: atom_id res chain seq x y z
N PHE A 1 -20.73 2.77 21.07
CA PHE A 1 -20.95 3.85 20.12
C PHE A 1 -21.13 3.32 18.70
N MET A 2 -20.19 2.51 18.17
CA MET A 2 -20.24 1.98 16.81
C MET A 2 -21.50 1.15 16.56
N ALA A 3 -21.85 0.22 17.46
CA ALA A 3 -23.05 -0.59 17.33
C ALA A 3 -24.33 0.23 17.25
N LYS A 4 -24.42 1.32 18.06
CA LYS A 4 -25.61 2.18 18.11
C LYS A 4 -25.71 3.16 16.93
N HIS A 5 -24.57 3.75 16.54
CA HIS A 5 -24.57 4.89 15.63
C HIS A 5 -24.02 4.59 14.25
N ALA A 6 -23.03 3.70 14.10
CA ALA A 6 -22.47 3.30 12.81
C ALA A 6 -23.32 2.20 12.15
N ARG A 7 -23.74 1.19 12.86
CA ARG A 7 -24.68 0.11 12.46
C ARG A 7 -24.11 -0.93 11.48
N GLY A 8 -22.89 -0.75 11.00
CA GLY A 8 -22.23 -1.71 10.12
C GLY A 8 -21.66 -2.93 10.85
N LEU A 9 -20.88 -3.73 10.15
CA LEU A 9 -20.19 -4.87 10.74
C LEU A 9 -18.99 -4.39 11.57
N ILE A 10 -19.00 -4.67 12.86
CA ILE A 10 -17.86 -4.33 13.72
C ILE A 10 -16.73 -5.31 13.48
N CYS A 11 -15.66 -4.82 12.87
CA CYS A 11 -14.46 -5.58 12.57
C CYS A 11 -13.28 -5.11 13.41
N LEU A 12 -12.30 -6.00 13.58
CA LEU A 12 -11.04 -5.69 14.24
C LEU A 12 -9.90 -5.77 13.22
N ALA A 13 -9.51 -4.65 12.64
CA ALA A 13 -8.34 -4.59 11.79
C ALA A 13 -7.08 -4.86 12.61
N MET A 14 -6.21 -5.75 12.14
CA MET A 14 -4.98 -6.13 12.82
C MET A 14 -3.85 -6.34 11.82
N SER A 15 -2.60 -6.06 12.25
CA SER A 15 -1.43 -6.40 11.46
C SER A 15 -1.30 -7.93 11.28
N GLU A 16 -0.63 -8.36 10.22
CA GLU A 16 -0.35 -9.77 9.96
C GLU A 16 0.37 -10.44 11.13
N LYS A 17 1.37 -9.75 11.71
CA LYS A 17 2.08 -10.22 12.92
C LYS A 17 1.14 -10.48 14.09
N LYS A 18 0.15 -9.61 14.27
CA LYS A 18 -0.83 -9.74 15.35
C LYS A 18 -1.79 -10.90 15.08
N CYS A 19 -2.26 -11.07 13.85
CA CYS A 19 -3.07 -12.23 13.46
C CYS A 19 -2.31 -13.54 13.69
N ALA A 20 -1.03 -13.61 13.30
CA ALA A 20 -0.19 -14.78 13.52
C ALA A 20 0.00 -15.11 15.02
N ALA A 21 0.19 -14.09 15.86
CA ALA A 21 0.33 -14.29 17.32
C ALA A 21 -0.94 -14.86 17.99
N LEU A 22 -2.10 -14.64 17.36
CA LEU A 22 -3.40 -15.15 17.80
C LEU A 22 -3.83 -16.42 17.06
N ASP A 23 -2.99 -16.97 16.17
CA ASP A 23 -3.29 -18.13 15.31
C ASP A 23 -4.57 -17.94 14.49
N LEU A 24 -4.76 -16.74 13.95
CA LEU A 24 -5.94 -16.41 13.15
C LEU A 24 -5.71 -16.72 11.68
N ASN A 25 -6.35 -17.78 11.24
CA ASN A 25 -6.34 -18.18 9.84
C ASN A 25 -7.37 -17.40 9.02
N GLN A 26 -7.13 -17.29 7.71
CA GLN A 26 -8.12 -16.75 6.77
C GLN A 26 -9.41 -17.54 6.85
N MET A 27 -10.54 -16.86 6.76
CA MET A 27 -11.87 -17.48 6.77
C MET A 27 -12.06 -18.45 5.60
N VAL A 28 -11.42 -18.18 4.47
CA VAL A 28 -11.46 -19.02 3.26
C VAL A 28 -10.08 -19.10 2.63
N SER A 29 -9.77 -20.23 2.00
CA SER A 29 -8.51 -20.41 1.26
C SER A 29 -8.52 -19.68 -0.09
N ASP A 30 -9.68 -19.57 -0.74
CA ASP A 30 -9.88 -18.87 -2.01
C ASP A 30 -10.79 -17.65 -1.77
N ASN A 31 -10.19 -16.47 -1.64
CA ASN A 31 -10.92 -15.24 -1.37
C ASN A 31 -11.48 -14.63 -2.66
N LYS A 32 -12.78 -14.82 -2.88
CA LYS A 32 -13.53 -14.29 -4.04
C LYS A 32 -14.19 -12.93 -3.77
N SER A 33 -13.91 -12.27 -2.63
CA SER A 33 -14.48 -10.95 -2.35
C SER A 33 -13.95 -9.90 -3.33
N GLY A 34 -14.83 -9.01 -3.81
CA GLY A 34 -14.47 -8.00 -4.83
C GLY A 34 -13.34 -7.05 -4.45
N HIS A 35 -13.05 -6.93 -3.16
CA HIS A 35 -11.97 -6.08 -2.63
C HIS A 35 -10.81 -6.87 -2.01
N GLY A 36 -10.84 -8.20 -2.03
CA GLY A 36 -9.79 -9.03 -1.43
C GLY A 36 -9.62 -8.82 0.07
N THR A 37 -10.69 -8.43 0.79
CA THR A 37 -10.63 -8.16 2.24
C THR A 37 -10.22 -9.41 3.00
N GLY A 38 -9.15 -9.30 3.80
CA GLY A 38 -8.54 -10.43 4.51
C GLY A 38 -9.29 -10.84 5.78
N PHE A 39 -10.55 -11.22 5.68
CA PHE A 39 -11.30 -11.75 6.81
C PHE A 39 -10.65 -13.02 7.35
N THR A 40 -10.51 -13.08 8.67
CA THR A 40 -10.16 -14.30 9.41
C THR A 40 -11.43 -14.92 10.01
N VAL A 41 -11.28 -16.09 10.62
CA VAL A 41 -12.36 -16.64 11.44
C VAL A 41 -12.78 -15.64 12.52
N SER A 42 -14.09 -15.59 12.82
CA SER A 42 -14.60 -14.72 13.88
C SER A 42 -14.16 -15.21 15.25
N ILE A 43 -14.07 -14.29 16.22
CA ILE A 43 -13.52 -14.57 17.54
C ILE A 43 -14.38 -14.05 18.68
N GLU A 44 -14.14 -14.61 19.86
CA GLU A 44 -14.55 -14.09 21.16
C GLU A 44 -13.44 -14.19 22.19
N ALA A 45 -13.53 -13.39 23.28
CA ALA A 45 -12.67 -13.57 24.43
C ALA A 45 -12.93 -14.93 25.06
N ALA A 46 -11.88 -15.66 25.44
CA ALA A 46 -12.00 -16.96 26.09
C ALA A 46 -12.70 -16.89 27.46
N SER A 47 -12.83 -15.70 28.04
CA SER A 47 -13.47 -15.49 29.34
C SER A 47 -13.98 -14.06 29.55
N GLY A 48 -14.94 -13.91 30.44
CA GLY A 48 -15.49 -12.61 30.86
C GLY A 48 -16.48 -12.03 29.84
N ILE A 49 -17.17 -12.90 29.12
CA ILE A 49 -18.29 -12.58 28.23
C ILE A 49 -19.52 -13.40 28.64
N THR A 50 -20.67 -13.01 28.15
CA THR A 50 -21.93 -13.75 28.25
C THR A 50 -22.26 -14.47 26.93
N THR A 51 -23.13 -13.89 26.11
CA THR A 51 -23.47 -14.43 24.78
C THR A 51 -22.55 -13.94 23.66
N GLY A 52 -21.63 -13.01 23.97
CA GLY A 52 -20.66 -12.46 23.02
C GLY A 52 -21.17 -11.30 22.16
N ILE A 53 -22.48 -11.18 21.90
CA ILE A 53 -23.05 -10.21 20.96
C ILE A 53 -23.27 -8.81 21.56
N SER A 54 -23.37 -8.68 22.89
CA SER A 54 -23.57 -7.38 23.52
C SER A 54 -22.42 -6.43 23.20
N ALA A 55 -22.67 -5.11 23.25
CA ALA A 55 -21.61 -4.12 23.05
C ALA A 55 -20.47 -4.30 24.08
N ALA A 56 -20.80 -4.70 25.31
CA ALA A 56 -19.83 -4.95 26.38
C ALA A 56 -18.98 -6.20 26.06
N ASP A 57 -19.58 -7.30 25.63
CA ASP A 57 -18.88 -8.53 25.30
C ASP A 57 -17.95 -8.33 24.09
N ARG A 58 -18.44 -7.65 23.04
CA ARG A 58 -17.61 -7.30 21.88
C ARG A 58 -16.44 -6.39 22.27
N ALA A 59 -16.67 -5.39 23.12
CA ALA A 59 -15.61 -4.53 23.63
C ALA A 59 -14.59 -5.34 24.45
N ARG A 60 -15.03 -6.30 25.26
CA ARG A 60 -14.15 -7.22 25.99
C ARG A 60 -13.29 -8.06 25.04
N THR A 61 -13.89 -8.63 24.00
CA THR A 61 -13.19 -9.42 22.98
C THR A 61 -12.13 -8.59 22.28
N VAL A 62 -12.47 -7.38 21.83
CA VAL A 62 -11.52 -6.43 21.23
C VAL A 62 -10.38 -6.11 22.18
N ALA A 63 -10.70 -5.76 23.44
CA ALA A 63 -9.69 -5.40 24.43
C ALA A 63 -8.71 -6.56 24.72
N VAL A 64 -9.20 -7.80 24.75
CA VAL A 64 -8.37 -9.00 24.95
C VAL A 64 -7.48 -9.24 23.74
N ALA A 65 -8.07 -9.28 22.54
CA ALA A 65 -7.35 -9.56 21.29
C ALA A 65 -6.30 -8.48 20.96
N SER A 66 -6.56 -7.22 21.31
CA SER A 66 -5.65 -6.09 21.01
C SER A 66 -4.47 -5.95 21.97
N LYS A 67 -4.42 -6.68 23.08
CA LYS A 67 -3.26 -6.61 24.00
C LYS A 67 -1.97 -6.95 23.28
N ALA A 68 -0.89 -6.23 23.58
CA ALA A 68 0.42 -6.46 22.96
C ALA A 68 0.89 -7.91 23.08
N ARG A 69 0.63 -8.55 24.22
CA ARG A 69 1.02 -9.94 24.52
C ARG A 69 -0.13 -10.94 24.44
N ALA A 70 -1.23 -10.62 23.75
CA ALA A 70 -2.34 -11.57 23.55
C ALA A 70 -1.86 -12.81 22.78
N LYS A 71 -2.37 -13.96 23.15
CA LYS A 71 -2.06 -15.29 22.59
C LYS A 71 -3.33 -15.99 22.13
N ALA A 72 -3.21 -17.00 21.29
CA ALA A 72 -4.34 -17.79 20.79
C ALA A 72 -5.27 -18.29 21.92
N ARG A 73 -4.74 -18.71 23.06
CA ARG A 73 -5.51 -19.17 24.24
C ARG A 73 -6.40 -18.11 24.89
N ASP A 74 -6.18 -16.83 24.60
CA ASP A 74 -6.94 -15.72 25.18
C ASP A 74 -8.25 -15.45 24.43
N ILE A 75 -8.41 -16.11 23.28
CA ILE A 75 -9.58 -16.01 22.41
C ILE A 75 -10.11 -17.41 22.07
N VAL A 76 -11.36 -17.46 21.60
CA VAL A 76 -12.01 -18.66 21.03
C VAL A 76 -12.65 -18.31 19.69
N SER A 77 -12.89 -19.30 18.86
CA SER A 77 -13.60 -19.19 17.58
C SER A 77 -14.67 -20.28 17.50
N PRO A 78 -15.82 -20.02 16.86
CA PRO A 78 -16.26 -18.75 16.28
C PRO A 78 -16.71 -17.73 17.34
N GLY A 79 -17.00 -16.48 16.93
CA GLY A 79 -17.51 -15.44 17.80
C GLY A 79 -18.16 -14.27 17.05
N HIS A 80 -18.33 -13.13 17.72
CA HIS A 80 -19.06 -11.98 17.20
C HIS A 80 -18.18 -10.77 16.85
N ILE A 81 -16.87 -10.90 16.93
CA ILE A 81 -15.90 -9.95 16.36
C ILE A 81 -15.21 -10.59 15.16
N PHE A 82 -15.09 -9.83 14.10
CA PHE A 82 -14.52 -10.26 12.83
C PHE A 82 -13.14 -9.62 12.63
N PRO A 83 -12.04 -10.34 12.91
CA PRO A 83 -10.73 -9.81 12.62
C PRO A 83 -10.51 -9.72 11.11
N VAL A 84 -9.84 -8.63 10.69
CA VAL A 84 -9.46 -8.40 9.30
C VAL A 84 -7.96 -8.14 9.25
N LYS A 85 -7.25 -8.97 8.50
CA LYS A 85 -5.81 -8.90 8.37
C LYS A 85 -5.41 -7.77 7.40
N ALA A 86 -4.64 -6.80 7.91
CA ALA A 86 -4.01 -5.77 7.09
C ALA A 86 -2.80 -6.34 6.34
N LEU A 87 -2.56 -5.87 5.12
CA LEU A 87 -1.36 -6.21 4.38
C LEU A 87 -0.12 -5.54 4.99
N PRO A 88 1.05 -6.21 4.99
CA PRO A 88 2.32 -5.58 5.32
C PRO A 88 2.55 -4.31 4.49
N GLY A 89 3.07 -3.27 5.14
CA GLY A 89 3.25 -1.94 4.51
C GLY A 89 2.04 -1.02 4.62
N GLY A 90 0.90 -1.50 5.13
CA GLY A 90 -0.26 -0.66 5.42
C GLY A 90 -0.84 0.00 4.16
N VAL A 91 -1.28 1.27 4.26
CA VAL A 91 -1.87 2.00 3.11
C VAL A 91 -0.92 2.17 1.92
N LEU A 92 0.38 2.02 2.13
CA LEU A 92 1.36 2.01 1.04
C LEU A 92 1.35 0.69 0.25
N SER A 93 0.81 -0.39 0.81
CA SER A 93 0.60 -1.67 0.11
C SER A 93 -0.80 -1.80 -0.46
N ARG A 94 -1.80 -1.34 0.26
CA ARG A 94 -3.22 -1.37 -0.16
C ARG A 94 -3.94 -0.15 0.40
N ALA A 95 -4.52 0.66 -0.47
CA ALA A 95 -5.26 1.87 -0.11
C ALA A 95 -6.64 1.52 0.51
N GLY A 96 -6.64 0.72 1.59
CA GLY A 96 -7.83 0.24 2.29
C GLY A 96 -7.99 0.80 3.70
N HIS A 97 -9.22 0.78 4.21
CA HIS A 97 -9.50 1.23 5.58
C HIS A 97 -8.91 0.30 6.64
N THR A 98 -8.78 -1.00 6.33
CA THR A 98 -8.09 -1.97 7.20
C THR A 98 -6.65 -1.55 7.44
N GLU A 99 -5.92 -1.28 6.36
CA GLU A 99 -4.54 -0.82 6.39
C GLU A 99 -4.44 0.57 7.04
N GLY A 100 -5.33 1.48 6.66
CA GLY A 100 -5.36 2.85 7.21
C GLY A 100 -5.55 2.89 8.72
N SER A 101 -6.42 2.03 9.25
CA SER A 101 -6.69 1.98 10.68
C SER A 101 -5.51 1.41 11.48
N THR A 102 -4.85 0.36 10.98
CA THR A 102 -3.63 -0.19 11.62
C THR A 102 -2.46 0.79 11.53
N ASP A 103 -2.31 1.51 10.41
CA ASP A 103 -1.31 2.57 10.26
C ASP A 103 -1.52 3.72 11.24
N LEU A 104 -2.75 4.18 11.42
CA LEU A 104 -3.06 5.23 12.40
C LEU A 104 -2.69 4.80 13.83
N CYS A 105 -2.97 3.53 14.19
CA CYS A 105 -2.55 3.00 15.49
C CYS A 105 -1.01 2.98 15.61
N ARG A 106 -0.30 2.49 14.59
CA ARG A 106 1.16 2.46 14.57
C ARG A 106 1.78 3.86 14.67
N LEU A 107 1.28 4.81 13.89
CA LEU A 107 1.73 6.21 13.90
C LEU A 107 1.46 6.90 15.24
N ALA A 108 0.42 6.48 15.95
CA ALA A 108 0.12 6.96 17.30
C ALA A 108 0.93 6.23 18.41
N GLY A 109 1.83 5.31 18.06
CA GLY A 109 2.60 4.52 19.03
C GLY A 109 1.76 3.46 19.78
N LEU A 110 0.61 3.08 19.23
CA LEU A 110 -0.29 2.07 19.78
C LEU A 110 -0.06 0.70 19.16
N THR A 111 -0.68 -0.33 19.72
CA THR A 111 -0.75 -1.66 19.10
C THR A 111 -1.45 -1.55 17.74
N GLU A 112 -0.92 -2.20 16.73
CA GLU A 112 -1.49 -2.23 15.36
C GLU A 112 -2.80 -3.03 15.31
N SER A 113 -3.80 -2.54 16.04
CA SER A 113 -5.14 -3.10 16.15
C SER A 113 -6.15 -1.97 16.27
N ALA A 114 -7.16 -1.96 15.41
CA ALA A 114 -8.16 -0.91 15.38
C ALA A 114 -9.56 -1.49 15.13
N VAL A 115 -10.55 -1.00 15.86
CA VAL A 115 -11.96 -1.32 15.57
C VAL A 115 -12.43 -0.45 14.42
N ILE A 116 -12.98 -1.07 13.41
CA ILE A 116 -13.57 -0.39 12.25
C ILE A 116 -15.01 -0.86 12.05
N CYS A 117 -15.84 0.02 11.53
CA CYS A 117 -17.23 -0.26 11.25
C CYS A 117 -17.75 0.69 10.17
N GLU A 118 -18.49 0.19 9.22
CA GLU A 118 -19.14 1.01 8.23
C GLU A 118 -20.19 1.91 8.89
N VAL A 119 -20.36 3.13 8.37
CA VAL A 119 -21.43 4.04 8.79
C VAL A 119 -22.60 3.89 7.82
N MET A 120 -23.73 3.46 8.34
CA MET A 120 -24.98 3.29 7.61
C MET A 120 -26.00 4.37 8.00
N ASN A 121 -26.79 4.78 7.05
CA ASN A 121 -27.96 5.64 7.29
C ASN A 121 -29.06 4.87 8.05
N GLU A 122 -30.08 5.58 8.55
CA GLU A 122 -31.19 4.97 9.29
C GLU A 122 -32.05 4.04 8.43
N ASP A 123 -32.10 4.30 7.14
CA ASP A 123 -32.79 3.47 6.14
C ASP A 123 -31.99 2.21 5.72
N GLY A 124 -30.81 1.98 6.30
CA GLY A 124 -29.95 0.85 5.99
C GLY A 124 -29.02 1.07 4.79
N THR A 125 -29.11 2.19 4.08
CA THR A 125 -28.17 2.51 3.00
C THR A 125 -26.82 2.98 3.53
N MET A 126 -25.79 2.91 2.69
CA MET A 126 -24.44 3.34 3.08
C MET A 126 -24.34 4.87 3.15
N ALA A 127 -23.87 5.40 4.27
CA ALA A 127 -23.56 6.82 4.38
C ALA A 127 -22.44 7.20 3.40
N ARG A 128 -22.62 8.30 2.68
CA ARG A 128 -21.66 8.84 1.71
C ARG A 128 -21.11 10.18 2.21
N LYS A 129 -20.17 10.76 1.48
CA LYS A 129 -19.39 11.94 1.89
C LYS A 129 -20.24 13.01 2.62
N LYS A 130 -21.39 13.40 2.07
CA LYS A 130 -22.26 14.43 2.68
C LYS A 130 -22.76 13.98 4.07
N GLY A 131 -23.36 12.81 4.16
CA GLY A 131 -23.85 12.25 5.42
C GLY A 131 -22.73 11.99 6.42
N LEU A 132 -21.53 11.55 5.96
CA LEU A 132 -20.37 11.35 6.84
C LEU A 132 -19.87 12.67 7.45
N ILE A 133 -19.90 13.78 6.70
CA ILE A 133 -19.56 15.11 7.24
C ILE A 133 -20.57 15.53 8.31
N GLU A 134 -21.86 15.32 8.09
CA GLU A 134 -22.90 15.60 9.07
C GLU A 134 -22.77 14.73 10.31
N PHE A 135 -22.52 13.43 10.11
CA PHE A 135 -22.26 12.47 11.21
C PHE A 135 -21.04 12.87 12.02
N SER A 136 -19.94 13.23 11.37
CA SER A 136 -18.73 13.72 12.03
C SER A 136 -18.99 14.93 12.92
N LYS A 137 -19.71 15.93 12.40
CA LYS A 137 -20.10 17.12 13.17
C LYS A 137 -21.01 16.79 14.35
N LYS A 138 -22.06 15.99 14.11
CA LYS A 138 -23.04 15.58 15.12
C LYS A 138 -22.38 14.88 16.31
N HIS A 139 -21.34 14.08 16.06
CA HIS A 139 -20.69 13.26 17.06
C HIS A 139 -19.29 13.76 17.46
N SER A 140 -18.88 14.95 17.00
CA SER A 140 -17.57 15.55 17.28
C SER A 140 -16.41 14.62 16.89
N LEU A 141 -16.55 13.92 15.75
CA LEU A 141 -15.54 13.01 15.23
C LEU A 141 -14.63 13.72 14.22
N LYS A 142 -13.38 13.30 14.17
CA LYS A 142 -12.46 13.71 13.10
C LYS A 142 -12.78 12.91 11.83
N ILE A 143 -12.55 13.52 10.67
CA ILE A 143 -12.69 12.89 9.37
C ILE A 143 -11.41 13.09 8.57
N GLY A 144 -10.95 12.07 7.91
CA GLY A 144 -9.76 12.08 7.05
C GLY A 144 -9.98 11.17 5.84
N THR A 145 -9.04 11.18 4.91
CA THR A 145 -9.04 10.30 3.75
C THR A 145 -7.85 9.37 3.73
N ILE A 146 -8.00 8.21 3.11
CA ILE A 146 -6.88 7.29 2.88
C ILE A 146 -5.79 7.95 2.03
N ALA A 147 -6.18 8.81 1.06
CA ALA A 147 -5.22 9.54 0.24
C ALA A 147 -4.33 10.49 1.06
N ASP A 148 -4.91 11.20 2.04
CA ASP A 148 -4.13 12.08 2.92
C ASP A 148 -3.17 11.28 3.81
N LEU A 149 -3.59 10.11 4.29
CA LEU A 149 -2.73 9.23 5.08
C LEU A 149 -1.57 8.67 4.25
N ILE A 150 -1.83 8.27 3.00
CA ILE A 150 -0.78 7.85 2.05
C ILE A 150 0.23 8.98 1.85
N ASN A 151 -0.23 10.20 1.56
CA ASN A 151 0.62 11.37 1.38
C ASN A 151 1.45 11.65 2.65
N TYR A 152 0.82 11.60 3.82
CA TYR A 152 1.51 11.78 5.09
C TYR A 152 2.66 10.78 5.26
N ARG A 153 2.41 9.49 4.99
CA ARG A 153 3.43 8.44 5.12
C ARG A 153 4.56 8.60 4.11
N ILE A 154 4.25 8.91 2.84
CA ILE A 154 5.25 9.17 1.80
C ILE A 154 6.19 10.31 2.19
N ILE A 155 5.66 11.36 2.83
CA ILE A 155 6.45 12.53 3.23
C ILE A 155 7.29 12.25 4.48
N ASN A 156 6.74 11.52 5.45
CA ASN A 156 7.31 11.40 6.78
C ASN A 156 8.06 10.08 7.05
N GLU A 157 7.87 9.06 6.22
CA GLU A 157 8.55 7.77 6.37
C GLU A 157 9.59 7.57 5.26
N HIS A 158 10.71 6.94 5.60
CA HIS A 158 11.70 6.47 4.64
C HIS A 158 11.51 4.97 4.45
N THR A 159 11.04 4.58 3.27
CA THR A 159 10.78 3.18 2.93
C THR A 159 11.79 2.61 1.96
N VAL A 160 12.63 3.46 1.36
CA VAL A 160 13.68 3.05 0.42
C VAL A 160 15.06 3.32 1.01
N GLU A 161 15.91 2.30 0.98
CA GLU A 161 17.28 2.36 1.49
C GLU A 161 18.27 2.10 0.35
N LYS A 162 19.30 2.95 0.26
CA LYS A 162 20.42 2.74 -0.65
C LYS A 162 21.25 1.55 -0.17
N ILE A 163 21.35 0.51 -1.01
CA ILE A 163 22.07 -0.72 -0.66
C ILE A 163 23.44 -0.84 -1.34
N GLU A 164 23.59 -0.29 -2.55
CA GLU A 164 24.86 -0.41 -3.28
C GLU A 164 25.03 0.77 -4.26
N GLN A 165 26.31 1.09 -4.58
CA GLN A 165 26.65 2.04 -5.61
C GLN A 165 27.95 1.63 -6.29
N LYS A 166 27.93 1.54 -7.64
CA LYS A 166 29.10 1.24 -8.48
C LYS A 166 29.15 2.14 -9.70
N ILE A 167 30.35 2.33 -10.25
CA ILE A 167 30.51 2.94 -11.56
C ILE A 167 30.41 1.84 -12.60
N VAL A 168 29.58 2.04 -13.61
CA VAL A 168 29.38 1.11 -14.71
C VAL A 168 29.63 1.79 -16.06
N ASN A 169 30.19 1.05 -17.01
CA ASN A 169 30.31 1.46 -18.38
C ASN A 169 29.17 0.83 -19.19
N THR A 170 28.44 1.64 -19.91
CA THR A 170 27.35 1.21 -20.80
C THR A 170 27.66 1.63 -22.22
N GLU A 171 26.94 1.13 -23.23
CA GLU A 171 27.03 1.62 -24.61
C GLU A 171 26.69 3.11 -24.73
N PHE A 172 25.96 3.68 -23.75
CA PHE A 172 25.57 5.09 -23.70
C PHE A 172 26.53 5.96 -22.89
N GLY A 173 27.63 5.39 -22.36
CA GLY A 173 28.62 6.08 -21.56
C GLY A 173 28.73 5.57 -20.12
N LYS A 174 29.52 6.28 -19.34
CA LYS A 174 29.82 5.94 -17.95
C LYS A 174 28.79 6.55 -16.99
N PHE A 175 28.21 5.74 -16.13
CA PHE A 175 27.21 6.13 -15.14
C PHE A 175 27.57 5.59 -13.74
N SER A 176 27.04 6.24 -12.71
CA SER A 176 26.97 5.65 -11.37
C SER A 176 25.65 4.90 -11.26
N LEU A 177 25.73 3.58 -11.12
CA LEU A 177 24.61 2.69 -10.83
C LEU A 177 24.41 2.67 -9.32
N ILE A 178 23.18 2.95 -8.88
CA ILE A 178 22.81 2.95 -7.45
C ILE A 178 21.58 2.04 -7.29
N LEU A 179 21.62 1.18 -6.31
CA LEU A 179 20.52 0.29 -5.98
C LEU A 179 19.85 0.76 -4.70
N TYR A 180 18.52 0.81 -4.74
CA TYR A 180 17.66 1.09 -3.59
C TYR A 180 16.72 -0.07 -3.35
N LYS A 181 16.61 -0.49 -2.09
CA LYS A 181 15.66 -1.52 -1.67
C LYS A 181 14.47 -0.86 -0.98
N ASP A 182 13.26 -1.21 -1.41
CA ASP A 182 12.03 -0.85 -0.72
C ASP A 182 11.80 -1.86 0.42
N SER A 183 11.74 -1.36 1.65
CA SER A 183 11.54 -2.16 2.86
C SER A 183 10.11 -2.70 3.00
N ILE A 184 9.14 -2.13 2.26
CA ILE A 184 7.74 -2.54 2.28
C ILE A 184 7.47 -3.66 1.28
N THR A 185 7.91 -3.47 0.04
CA THR A 185 7.64 -4.42 -1.04
C THR A 185 8.76 -5.46 -1.19
N GLY A 186 9.96 -5.16 -0.69
CA GLY A 186 11.17 -5.95 -0.93
C GLY A 186 11.75 -5.76 -2.33
N GLU A 187 11.13 -4.91 -3.16
CA GLU A 187 11.58 -4.61 -4.52
C GLU A 187 12.90 -3.85 -4.53
N THR A 188 13.66 -3.98 -5.62
CA THR A 188 14.92 -3.26 -5.80
C THR A 188 14.79 -2.30 -6.97
N HIS A 189 14.91 -1.03 -6.67
CA HIS A 189 14.90 0.05 -7.67
C HIS A 189 16.32 0.38 -8.11
N VAL A 190 16.47 0.73 -9.39
CA VAL A 190 17.77 0.99 -9.99
C VAL A 190 17.86 2.44 -10.43
N VAL A 191 18.96 3.11 -10.08
CA VAL A 191 19.22 4.49 -10.50
C VAL A 191 20.51 4.56 -11.32
N PHE A 192 20.42 5.16 -12.50
CA PHE A 192 21.60 5.61 -13.25
C PHE A 192 21.78 7.11 -13.04
N LYS A 193 22.91 7.48 -12.45
CA LYS A 193 23.29 8.87 -12.17
C LYS A 193 24.49 9.28 -13.02
N LYS A 194 24.35 10.41 -13.68
CA LYS A 194 25.43 11.07 -14.43
C LYS A 194 25.79 12.39 -13.81
N GLY A 195 27.08 12.64 -13.63
CA GLY A 195 27.58 13.90 -13.12
C GLY A 195 27.18 14.23 -11.69
N LYS A 196 27.47 15.46 -11.28
CA LYS A 196 27.12 15.98 -9.94
C LYS A 196 25.71 16.60 -10.01
N ILE A 197 24.83 16.18 -9.12
CA ILE A 197 23.49 16.76 -8.97
C ILE A 197 23.57 17.91 -8.00
N SER A 198 22.98 19.03 -8.36
CA SER A 198 22.94 20.24 -7.53
C SER A 198 21.52 20.77 -7.41
N LYS A 199 21.14 21.15 -6.20
CA LYS A 199 19.81 21.75 -5.93
C LYS A 199 19.64 23.13 -6.59
N SER A 200 20.72 23.77 -7.02
CA SER A 200 20.70 25.12 -7.62
C SER A 200 20.50 25.14 -9.13
N LYS A 201 20.53 23.99 -9.80
CA LYS A 201 20.39 23.91 -11.27
C LYS A 201 19.36 22.84 -11.66
N PRO A 202 18.53 23.11 -12.69
CA PRO A 202 17.65 22.10 -13.23
C PRO A 202 18.43 20.88 -13.70
N VAL A 203 17.92 19.69 -13.43
CA VAL A 203 18.51 18.40 -13.76
C VAL A 203 17.54 17.58 -14.59
N LEU A 204 18.03 16.92 -15.62
CA LEU A 204 17.22 15.97 -16.38
C LEU A 204 16.94 14.74 -15.49
N VAL A 205 15.66 14.47 -15.29
CA VAL A 205 15.20 13.29 -14.52
C VAL A 205 14.23 12.51 -15.37
N ARG A 206 14.41 11.20 -15.42
CA ARG A 206 13.43 10.25 -15.93
C ARG A 206 13.10 9.23 -14.86
N VAL A 207 11.84 9.11 -14.55
CA VAL A 207 11.31 8.01 -13.74
C VAL A 207 10.46 7.13 -14.65
N GLN A 208 10.77 5.86 -14.72
CA GLN A 208 9.98 4.91 -15.48
C GLN A 208 9.93 3.55 -14.80
N GLN A 209 8.88 2.83 -15.09
CA GLN A 209 8.79 1.42 -14.79
C GLN A 209 9.53 0.63 -15.87
N THR A 210 10.26 -0.40 -15.47
CA THR A 210 10.91 -1.30 -16.43
C THR A 210 9.85 -2.04 -17.25
N ASN A 211 10.04 -2.08 -18.55
CA ASN A 211 9.17 -2.84 -19.47
C ASN A 211 10.05 -3.60 -20.45
N VAL A 212 10.08 -4.93 -20.33
CA VAL A 212 10.93 -5.80 -21.14
C VAL A 212 10.60 -5.69 -22.64
N MET A 213 9.30 -5.62 -22.97
CA MET A 213 8.86 -5.56 -24.36
C MET A 213 9.29 -4.26 -25.05
N HIS A 214 9.20 -3.15 -24.35
CA HIS A 214 9.58 -1.84 -24.89
C HIS A 214 11.08 -1.57 -24.75
N ASP A 215 11.66 -1.80 -23.57
CA ASP A 215 13.03 -1.37 -23.28
C ASP A 215 14.09 -2.33 -23.83
N LEU A 216 13.80 -3.64 -23.83
CA LEU A 216 14.72 -4.67 -24.31
C LEU A 216 14.40 -5.12 -25.73
N LEU A 217 13.15 -5.50 -26.00
CA LEU A 217 12.75 -6.05 -27.30
C LEU A 217 12.43 -4.96 -28.34
N LYS A 218 12.30 -3.69 -27.91
CA LYS A 218 12.05 -2.52 -28.78
C LYS A 218 10.81 -2.69 -29.67
N ILE A 219 9.75 -3.26 -29.12
CA ILE A 219 8.49 -3.47 -29.84
C ILE A 219 7.78 -2.11 -30.00
N ASP A 220 7.58 -1.67 -31.24
CA ASP A 220 7.07 -0.34 -31.59
C ASP A 220 5.58 -0.14 -31.28
N GLU A 221 4.78 -1.22 -31.21
CA GLU A 221 3.34 -1.19 -30.95
C GLU A 221 2.97 -0.59 -29.59
N PHE A 222 3.93 -0.49 -28.64
CA PHE A 222 3.75 0.21 -27.39
C PHE A 222 3.82 1.75 -27.48
N GLY A 223 3.90 2.29 -28.70
CA GLY A 223 3.87 3.71 -29.00
C GLY A 223 5.22 4.41 -28.86
N SER A 224 5.31 5.63 -29.41
CA SER A 224 6.53 6.44 -29.45
C SER A 224 6.93 6.99 -28.07
N ARG A 225 7.17 6.10 -27.12
CA ARG A 225 7.75 6.50 -25.84
C ARG A 225 9.26 6.56 -25.97
N TRP A 226 9.87 7.54 -25.33
CA TRP A 226 11.32 7.59 -25.18
C TRP A 226 11.81 6.27 -24.57
N SER A 227 12.67 5.56 -25.28
CA SER A 227 13.30 4.35 -24.77
C SER A 227 14.27 4.68 -23.62
N LEU A 228 14.60 3.67 -22.82
CA LEU A 228 15.64 3.80 -21.80
C LEU A 228 16.96 4.27 -22.43
N GLY A 229 17.33 3.70 -23.58
CA GLY A 229 18.55 4.07 -24.33
C GLY A 229 18.56 5.54 -24.75
N ASP A 230 17.44 6.08 -25.25
CA ASP A 230 17.36 7.49 -25.64
C ASP A 230 17.49 8.43 -24.44
N ALA A 231 16.91 8.06 -23.30
CA ALA A 231 17.08 8.80 -22.06
C ALA A 231 18.54 8.79 -21.59
N MET A 232 19.21 7.63 -21.66
CA MET A 232 20.63 7.50 -21.31
C MET A 232 21.52 8.34 -22.23
N LYS A 233 21.30 8.29 -23.55
CA LYS A 233 22.01 9.14 -24.54
C LYS A 233 21.86 10.63 -24.22
N LYS A 234 20.61 11.08 -23.97
CA LYS A 234 20.33 12.49 -23.68
C LYS A 234 20.98 12.95 -22.40
N ILE A 235 20.91 12.17 -21.35
CA ILE A 235 21.54 12.51 -20.06
C ILE A 235 23.06 12.47 -20.18
N ASN A 236 23.63 11.51 -20.91
CA ASN A 236 25.07 11.47 -21.16
C ASN A 236 25.55 12.71 -21.92
N LYS A 237 24.81 13.16 -22.95
CA LYS A 237 25.10 14.40 -23.70
C LYS A 237 24.98 15.64 -22.82
N ALA A 238 24.01 15.67 -21.89
CA ALA A 238 23.82 16.79 -20.96
C ALA A 238 24.89 16.84 -19.87
N GLY A 239 25.65 15.75 -19.65
CA GLY A 239 26.69 15.64 -18.63
C GLY A 239 26.19 15.49 -17.20
N SER A 240 24.90 15.67 -16.93
CA SER A 240 24.26 15.47 -15.62
C SER A 240 22.81 15.04 -15.77
N GLY A 241 22.35 14.15 -14.88
CA GLY A 241 20.98 13.68 -14.86
C GLY A 241 20.78 12.38 -14.11
N LEU A 242 19.53 11.98 -13.98
CA LEU A 242 19.08 10.80 -13.26
C LEU A 242 18.11 9.99 -14.11
N ILE A 243 18.24 8.68 -14.08
CA ILE A 243 17.21 7.73 -14.54
C ILE A 243 16.89 6.84 -13.36
N ILE A 244 15.64 6.81 -12.97
CA ILE A 244 15.13 5.96 -11.89
C ILE A 244 14.24 4.89 -12.53
N LEU A 245 14.68 3.66 -12.46
CA LEU A 245 13.91 2.49 -12.87
C LEU A 245 13.23 1.94 -11.63
N ILE A 246 11.93 2.14 -11.56
CA ILE A 246 11.11 1.57 -10.51
C ILE A 246 10.78 0.14 -10.91
N ASP A 247 11.13 -0.81 -10.04
CA ASP A 247 10.70 -2.19 -10.24
C ASP A 247 9.18 -2.25 -10.20
N GLY A 248 8.61 -2.91 -11.18
CA GLY A 248 7.17 -3.00 -11.33
C GLY A 248 6.55 -4.21 -10.68
N GLY A 249 7.33 -4.98 -9.89
CA GLY A 249 6.85 -6.27 -9.40
C GLY A 249 6.41 -7.16 -10.57
N HIS A 250 7.11 -7.09 -11.71
CA HIS A 250 6.83 -7.95 -12.85
C HIS A 250 7.07 -9.40 -12.43
N SER A 251 6.02 -10.03 -11.91
CA SER A 251 5.99 -11.48 -11.92
C SER A 251 6.08 -11.89 -13.39
N LYS A 252 6.76 -12.99 -13.65
CA LYS A 252 6.87 -13.62 -14.99
C LYS A 252 5.50 -13.83 -15.64
N ASP A 253 4.42 -13.63 -14.90
CA ASP A 253 3.03 -13.85 -15.26
C ASP A 253 2.38 -12.72 -16.07
N ASN A 254 2.99 -11.51 -16.12
CA ASN A 254 2.42 -10.37 -16.85
C ASN A 254 2.74 -10.35 -18.35
N ILE A 255 3.76 -11.10 -18.82
CA ILE A 255 4.13 -11.15 -20.24
C ILE A 255 2.96 -11.60 -21.13
N PRO A 256 2.18 -12.65 -20.79
CA PRO A 256 1.02 -13.05 -21.60
C PRO A 256 -0.06 -11.98 -21.71
N GLU A 257 -0.26 -11.19 -20.67
CA GLU A 257 -1.24 -10.09 -20.67
C GLU A 257 -0.74 -8.90 -21.50
N GLU A 258 0.53 -8.56 -21.39
CA GLU A 258 1.17 -7.53 -22.22
C GLU A 258 1.07 -7.89 -23.71
N ILE A 259 1.33 -9.14 -24.10
CA ILE A 259 1.18 -9.63 -25.48
C ILE A 259 -0.28 -9.56 -25.96
N LYS A 260 -1.26 -9.84 -25.09
CA LYS A 260 -2.68 -9.70 -25.44
C LYS A 260 -3.07 -8.25 -25.70
N LEU A 261 -2.42 -7.30 -25.06
CA LEU A 261 -2.65 -5.86 -25.26
C LEU A 261 -2.10 -5.35 -26.59
N LEU A 262 -1.10 -6.02 -27.19
CA LEU A 262 -0.56 -5.69 -28.53
C LEU A 262 -1.62 -5.72 -29.65
N LYS A 263 -2.68 -6.49 -29.50
CA LYS A 263 -3.76 -6.63 -30.50
C LYS A 263 -4.81 -5.52 -30.46
N LYS A 264 -4.73 -4.58 -29.52
CA LYS A 264 -5.68 -3.47 -29.40
C LYS A 264 -4.93 -2.16 -29.65
N PRO A 265 -5.46 -1.25 -30.52
CA PRO A 265 -4.87 0.08 -30.67
C PRO A 265 -4.83 0.70 -29.27
N TYR A 266 -3.68 1.23 -28.88
CA TYR A 266 -3.45 1.84 -27.59
C TYR A 266 -4.42 3.02 -27.39
N LYS A 267 -5.60 2.73 -26.89
CA LYS A 267 -6.42 3.74 -26.22
C LYS A 267 -5.75 4.01 -24.89
N GLN A 268 -5.33 5.25 -24.67
CA GLN A 268 -4.95 5.70 -23.33
C GLN A 268 -6.04 5.23 -22.36
N SER A 269 -5.81 4.08 -21.72
CA SER A 269 -6.69 3.68 -20.62
C SER A 269 -6.39 4.64 -19.49
N SER A 270 -7.30 5.59 -19.31
CA SER A 270 -7.34 6.54 -18.21
C SER A 270 -7.48 5.88 -16.82
N GLN A 271 -7.19 4.58 -16.71
CA GLN A 271 -7.36 3.78 -15.50
C GLN A 271 -6.20 2.80 -15.22
N VAL A 272 -4.98 3.12 -15.63
CA VAL A 272 -3.86 2.64 -14.82
C VAL A 272 -3.85 3.55 -13.61
N GLY A 273 -4.50 3.15 -12.54
CA GLY A 273 -4.37 3.83 -11.26
C GLY A 273 -2.88 4.03 -11.02
N ILE A 274 -2.46 5.30 -11.00
CA ILE A 274 -1.07 5.64 -10.71
C ILE A 274 -0.77 4.94 -9.39
N ASP A 275 0.14 3.97 -9.41
CA ASP A 275 0.51 3.29 -8.17
C ASP A 275 1.25 4.31 -7.28
N VAL A 276 0.50 4.89 -6.36
CA VAL A 276 0.96 5.96 -5.47
C VAL A 276 2.23 5.54 -4.71
N ARG A 277 2.41 4.23 -4.46
CA ARG A 277 3.60 3.67 -3.81
C ARG A 277 4.83 3.88 -4.67
N ARG A 278 4.73 3.60 -5.97
CA ARG A 278 5.84 3.76 -6.93
C ARG A 278 6.24 5.22 -7.08
N ILE A 279 5.26 6.12 -7.08
CA ILE A 279 5.53 7.56 -7.01
C ILE A 279 6.23 7.89 -5.70
N GLY A 280 5.79 7.29 -4.60
CA GLY A 280 6.40 7.45 -3.28
C GLY A 280 7.85 7.01 -3.24
N ALA A 281 8.15 5.80 -3.70
CA ALA A 281 9.53 5.28 -3.80
C ALA A 281 10.41 6.17 -4.69
N GLY A 282 9.93 6.54 -5.88
CA GLY A 282 10.63 7.45 -6.79
C GLY A 282 10.91 8.82 -6.15
N SER A 283 9.95 9.37 -5.41
CA SER A 283 10.09 10.65 -4.72
C SER A 283 11.12 10.59 -3.59
N GLN A 284 11.13 9.50 -2.81
CA GLN A 284 12.10 9.28 -1.73
C GLN A 284 13.52 9.13 -2.29
N ILE A 285 13.68 8.36 -3.37
CA ILE A 285 14.96 8.21 -4.08
C ILE A 285 15.46 9.58 -4.59
N LEU A 286 14.57 10.40 -5.17
CA LEU A 286 14.93 11.75 -5.65
C LEU A 286 15.36 12.68 -4.50
N ARG A 287 14.79 12.53 -3.31
CA ARG A 287 15.17 13.34 -2.15
C ARG A 287 16.54 12.95 -1.59
N ASP A 288 16.93 11.68 -1.71
CA ASP A 288 18.21 11.15 -1.25
C ASP A 288 19.38 11.53 -2.18
N LEU A 289 19.12 11.81 -3.45
CA LEU A 289 20.13 12.05 -4.50
C LEU A 289 20.50 13.50 -4.72
#